data_589b21fa12023f552657f150764ee4fa
#
_entry.id   589b21fa12023f552657f150764ee4fa
#
_cell.length_a   1.000
_cell.length_b   1.000
_cell.length_c   1.000
_cell.angle_alpha   90.00
_cell.angle_beta   90.00
_cell.angle_gamma   90.00
#
_symmetry.space_group_name_H-M   'P 1'
#
loop_
_entity.id
_entity.type
_entity.pdbx_description
1 polymer ?
#
loop_
_entity_poly.entity_id
_entity_poly.type
_entity_poly.pdbx_seq_one_letter_code
_entity_poly.pdbx_strand_id
1 'polypeptide(L)'
;MTPLNKYQISWSPQAYKDLKEIYNYISNTLKEKNIAKKITSKLLKSILNLSYLPERYPKISNFNDNSKNIRKMLVDNYIIIYEIHNFTWKSIYIKYIS
;
A
#
# COMPACT_ATOMS: atom_id res chain seq x y z
N MET A 1 10.24 5.23 -23.03
CA MET A 1 11.31 4.47 -22.38
C MET A 1 10.72 3.64 -21.23
N THR A 2 11.01 2.35 -21.22
CA THR A 2 10.50 1.48 -20.16
C THR A 2 11.35 1.64 -18.89
N PRO A 3 10.73 1.91 -17.74
CA PRO A 3 11.48 1.99 -16.50
C PRO A 3 12.13 0.65 -16.19
N LEU A 4 13.43 0.65 -15.95
CA LEU A 4 14.19 -0.57 -15.73
C LEU A 4 13.88 -1.25 -14.40
N ASN A 5 13.30 -0.50 -13.45
CA ASN A 5 13.13 -0.98 -12.08
C ASN A 5 11.68 -0.88 -11.60
N LYS A 6 10.74 -1.13 -12.51
CA LYS A 6 9.34 -1.11 -12.14
C LYS A 6 8.98 -2.39 -11.39
N TYR A 7 8.46 -2.24 -10.17
CA TYR A 7 8.01 -3.34 -9.35
C TYR A 7 6.55 -3.66 -9.64
N GLN A 8 6.23 -4.94 -9.68
CA GLN A 8 4.84 -5.39 -9.77
C GLN A 8 4.20 -5.32 -8.39
N ILE A 9 2.94 -4.90 -8.34
CA ILE A 9 2.22 -4.75 -7.08
C ILE A 9 1.20 -5.85 -6.95
N SER A 10 1.24 -6.56 -5.84
CA SER A 10 0.23 -7.55 -5.49
C SER A 10 -0.36 -7.20 -4.12
N TRP A 11 -1.57 -7.66 -3.88
CA TRP A 11 -2.34 -7.33 -2.69
C TRP A 11 -2.62 -8.57 -1.87
N SER A 12 -2.43 -8.48 -0.56
CA SER A 12 -2.91 -9.51 0.33
C SER A 12 -4.44 -9.47 0.40
N PRO A 13 -5.09 -10.59 0.75
CA PRO A 13 -6.54 -10.55 1.02
C PRO A 13 -6.90 -9.54 2.09
N GLN A 14 -6.06 -9.37 3.11
CA GLN A 14 -6.31 -8.41 4.18
C GLN A 14 -6.26 -6.98 3.66
N ALA A 15 -5.27 -6.63 2.84
CA ALA A 15 -5.16 -5.27 2.30
C ALA A 15 -6.35 -4.93 1.41
N TYR A 16 -6.77 -5.88 0.60
CA TYR A 16 -7.95 -5.71 -0.25
C TYR A 16 -9.20 -5.46 0.59
N LYS A 17 -9.37 -6.25 1.64
CA LYS A 17 -10.48 -6.09 2.57
C LYS A 17 -10.43 -4.75 3.30
N ASP A 18 -9.23 -4.34 3.72
CA ASP A 18 -9.03 -3.05 4.39
C ASP A 18 -9.50 -1.89 3.51
N LEU A 19 -9.11 -1.91 2.24
CA LEU A 19 -9.50 -0.84 1.32
C LEU A 19 -11.02 -0.78 1.15
N LYS A 20 -11.67 -1.94 1.02
CA LYS A 20 -13.12 -2.01 0.91
C LYS A 20 -13.81 -1.49 2.17
N GLU A 21 -13.28 -1.82 3.33
CA GLU A 21 -13.84 -1.37 4.60
C GLU A 21 -13.72 0.15 4.77
N ILE A 22 -12.60 0.72 4.34
CA ILE A 22 -12.43 2.17 4.36
C ILE A 22 -13.49 2.83 3.48
N TYR A 23 -13.64 2.33 2.26
CA TYR A 23 -14.64 2.88 1.35
C TYR A 23 -16.05 2.77 1.93
N ASN A 24 -16.40 1.59 2.44
CA ASN A 24 -17.76 1.34 2.95
C ASN A 24 -18.06 2.17 4.19
N TYR A 25 -17.09 2.33 5.07
CA TYR A 25 -17.27 3.14 6.27
C TYR A 25 -17.57 4.60 5.89
N ILE A 26 -16.77 5.18 5.02
CA ILE A 26 -16.94 6.58 4.64
C ILE A 26 -18.22 6.75 3.81
N SER A 27 -18.47 5.84 2.88
CA SER A 27 -19.61 5.93 1.99
C SER A 27 -20.94 5.70 2.70
N ASN A 28 -21.01 4.66 3.55
CA ASN A 28 -22.27 4.21 4.13
C ASN A 28 -22.50 4.74 5.55
N THR A 29 -21.46 4.70 6.39
CA THR A 29 -21.60 5.13 7.79
C THR A 29 -21.58 6.63 7.90
N LEU A 30 -20.64 7.27 7.22
CA LEU A 30 -20.54 8.74 7.20
C LEU A 30 -21.37 9.37 6.10
N LYS A 31 -21.93 8.56 5.19
CA LYS A 31 -22.77 9.00 4.06
C LYS A 31 -22.09 10.02 3.15
N GLU A 32 -20.80 9.81 2.90
CA GLU A 32 -19.98 10.73 2.11
C GLU A 32 -19.33 9.96 0.93
N LYS A 33 -20.17 9.61 -0.08
CA LYS A 33 -19.71 8.82 -1.22
C LYS A 33 -18.57 9.47 -2.00
N ASN A 34 -18.65 10.78 -2.22
CA ASN A 34 -17.63 11.48 -3.01
C ASN A 34 -16.30 11.51 -2.25
N ILE A 35 -16.36 11.68 -0.95
CA ILE A 35 -15.16 11.65 -0.11
C ILE A 35 -14.58 10.24 -0.08
N ALA A 36 -15.42 9.20 -0.01
CA ALA A 36 -14.97 7.82 -0.05
C ALA A 36 -14.19 7.54 -1.33
N LYS A 37 -14.71 7.96 -2.48
CA LYS A 37 -14.03 7.79 -3.77
C LYS A 37 -12.70 8.54 -3.81
N LYS A 38 -12.68 9.75 -3.29
CA LYS A 38 -11.48 10.58 -3.31
C LYS A 38 -10.37 9.97 -2.46
N ILE A 39 -10.72 9.51 -1.26
CA ILE A 39 -9.74 8.92 -0.34
C ILE A 39 -9.20 7.61 -0.90
N THR A 40 -10.09 6.72 -1.38
CA THR A 40 -9.63 5.44 -1.93
C THR A 40 -8.82 5.61 -3.20
N SER A 41 -9.17 6.58 -4.06
CA SER A 41 -8.38 6.90 -5.24
C SER A 41 -6.99 7.37 -4.86
N LYS A 42 -6.88 8.19 -3.84
CA LYS A 42 -5.59 8.68 -3.36
C LYS A 42 -4.74 7.54 -2.82
N LEU A 43 -5.35 6.63 -2.04
CA LEU A 43 -4.66 5.44 -1.54
C LEU A 43 -4.14 4.58 -2.68
N LEU A 44 -4.99 4.32 -3.69
CA LEU A 44 -4.61 3.51 -4.84
C LEU A 44 -3.47 4.15 -5.63
N LYS A 45 -3.53 5.45 -5.87
CA LYS A 45 -2.46 6.15 -6.59
C LYS A 45 -1.14 6.09 -5.82
N SER A 46 -1.20 6.27 -4.52
CA SER A 46 0.00 6.21 -3.68
C SER A 46 0.62 4.81 -3.70
N ILE A 47 -0.22 3.78 -3.68
CA ILE A 47 0.26 2.40 -3.75
C ILE A 47 0.87 2.12 -5.12
N LEU A 48 0.23 2.56 -6.21
CA LEU A 48 0.76 2.37 -7.55
C LEU A 48 2.12 3.05 -7.73
N ASN A 49 2.31 4.18 -7.08
CA ASN A 49 3.60 4.88 -7.14
C ASN A 49 4.73 4.13 -6.46
N LEU A 50 4.42 3.13 -5.63
CA LEU A 50 5.44 2.27 -5.04
C LEU A 50 6.15 1.41 -6.08
N SER A 51 5.57 1.27 -7.30
CA SER A 51 6.25 0.58 -8.40
C SER A 51 7.60 1.21 -8.72
N TYR A 52 7.77 2.49 -8.40
CA TYR A 52 8.99 3.22 -8.62
C TYR A 52 9.58 3.62 -7.28
N LEU A 53 10.84 3.27 -7.05
CA LEU A 53 11.57 3.64 -5.83
C LEU A 53 10.81 3.29 -4.53
N PRO A 54 10.42 2.02 -4.35
CA PRO A 54 9.66 1.65 -3.16
C PRO A 54 10.46 1.75 -1.86
N GLU A 55 11.78 1.93 -1.95
CA GLU A 55 12.65 2.03 -0.79
C GLU A 55 12.73 3.43 -0.22
N ARG A 56 12.00 4.40 -0.78
CA ARG A 56 12.01 5.78 -0.29
C ARG A 56 11.27 5.95 1.04
N TYR A 57 10.47 4.98 1.46
CA TYR A 57 9.76 5.03 2.74
C TYR A 57 10.50 4.21 3.78
N PRO A 58 10.34 4.55 5.06
CA PRO A 58 11.16 3.93 6.12
C PRO A 58 10.84 2.46 6.32
N LYS A 59 11.87 1.72 6.65
CA LYS A 59 11.76 0.32 7.01
C LYS A 59 11.25 0.19 8.45
N ILE A 60 10.43 -0.82 8.69
CA ILE A 60 9.91 -1.07 10.02
C ILE A 60 10.91 -1.95 10.77
N SER A 61 11.47 -1.41 11.86
CA SER A 61 12.53 -2.07 12.60
C SER A 61 12.02 -2.98 13.71
N ASN A 62 10.71 -3.00 13.97
CA ASN A 62 10.13 -3.75 15.09
C ASN A 62 9.79 -5.19 14.77
N PHE A 63 9.97 -5.61 13.50
CA PHE A 63 9.73 -7.00 13.14
C PHE A 63 10.90 -7.85 13.57
N ASN A 64 10.60 -9.04 14.09
CA ASN A 64 11.62 -9.96 14.57
C ASN A 64 12.54 -10.48 13.47
N ASP A 65 12.09 -10.42 12.22
CA ASP A 65 12.84 -10.93 11.10
C ASP A 65 13.40 -9.78 10.27
N ASN A 66 14.67 -9.45 10.52
CA ASN A 66 15.35 -8.39 9.79
C ASN A 66 15.67 -8.76 8.34
N SER A 67 15.48 -10.03 7.95
CA SER A 67 15.69 -10.45 6.57
C SER A 67 14.60 -9.92 5.64
N LYS A 68 13.45 -9.54 6.19
CA LYS A 68 12.33 -9.03 5.40
C LYS A 68 12.42 -7.53 5.25
N ASN A 69 12.12 -7.06 4.06
CA ASN A 69 12.15 -5.66 3.73
C ASN A 69 10.72 -5.09 3.82
N ILE A 70 10.27 -4.87 5.04
CA ILE A 70 8.93 -4.39 5.33
C ILE A 70 8.99 -2.89 5.64
N ARG A 71 8.14 -2.14 4.96
CA ARG A 71 8.13 -0.69 5.04
C ARG A 71 6.73 -0.15 5.29
N LYS A 72 6.67 1.10 5.74
CA LYS A 72 5.40 1.77 5.95
C LYS A 72 5.36 3.08 5.18
N MET A 73 4.22 3.35 4.56
CA MET A 73 3.95 4.59 3.87
C MET A 73 2.73 5.24 4.51
N LEU A 74 2.87 6.50 4.86
CA LEU A 74 1.75 7.27 5.41
C LEU A 74 1.05 8.00 4.29
N VAL A 75 -0.27 7.83 4.20
CA VAL A 75 -1.11 8.56 3.25
C VAL A 75 -2.27 9.14 4.04
N ASP A 76 -2.23 10.44 4.27
CA ASP A 76 -3.17 11.12 5.16
C ASP A 76 -3.19 10.45 6.54
N ASN A 77 -4.34 9.96 6.99
CA ASN A 77 -4.46 9.29 8.29
C ASN A 77 -4.28 7.79 8.20
N TYR A 78 -3.87 7.28 7.03
CA TYR A 78 -3.75 5.84 6.81
C TYR A 78 -2.30 5.43 6.74
N ILE A 79 -2.04 4.20 7.18
CA ILE A 79 -0.72 3.59 7.13
C ILE A 79 -0.81 2.38 6.22
N ILE A 80 0.06 2.33 5.21
CA ILE A 80 0.13 1.21 4.29
C ILE A 80 1.40 0.43 4.61
N ILE A 81 1.24 -0.83 4.96
CA ILE A 81 2.35 -1.72 5.26
C ILE A 81 2.59 -2.61 4.06
N TYR A 82 3.81 -2.60 3.56
CA TYR A 82 4.15 -3.37 2.37
C TYR A 82 5.53 -4.01 2.50
N GLU A 83 5.74 -5.04 1.72
CA GLU A 83 6.99 -5.78 1.70
C GLU A 83 7.58 -5.74 0.30
N ILE A 84 8.89 -5.48 0.20
CA ILE A 84 9.60 -5.44 -1.08
C ILE A 84 10.33 -6.76 -1.29
N HIS A 85 10.09 -7.36 -2.46
CA HIS A 85 10.75 -8.59 -2.86
C HIS A 85 11.66 -8.32 -4.06
N ASN A 86 12.94 -8.61 -3.92
CA ASN A 86 13.98 -8.36 -4.92
C ASN A 86 14.61 -9.66 -5.39
N PHE A 87 13.78 -10.61 -5.81
CA PHE A 87 14.29 -11.89 -6.31
C PHE A 87 14.44 -11.85 -7.83
N THR A 88 14.05 -12.93 -8.51
CA THR A 88 14.10 -13.02 -9.97
C THR A 88 13.27 -11.93 -10.63
N TRP A 89 12.11 -11.66 -10.07
CA TRP A 89 11.29 -10.50 -10.45
C TRP A 89 11.06 -9.63 -9.24
N LYS A 90 10.93 -8.35 -9.51
CA LYS A 90 10.74 -7.35 -8.46
C LYS A 90 9.25 -7.17 -8.19
N SER A 91 8.84 -7.33 -6.94
CA SER A 91 7.43 -7.20 -6.57
C SER A 91 7.29 -6.51 -5.22
N ILE A 92 6.12 -5.90 -5.05
CA ILE A 92 5.72 -5.28 -3.80
C ILE A 92 4.43 -5.95 -3.36
N TYR A 93 4.42 -6.42 -2.14
CA TYR A 93 3.26 -7.08 -1.56
C TYR A 93 2.63 -6.15 -0.53
N ILE A 94 1.41 -5.70 -0.81
CA ILE A 94 0.68 -4.84 0.13
C ILE A 94 0.08 -5.74 1.19
N LYS A 95 0.57 -5.61 2.42
CA LYS A 95 0.21 -6.51 3.51
C LYS A 95 -1.10 -6.10 4.17
N TYR A 96 -1.24 -4.83 4.53
CA TYR A 96 -2.49 -4.30 5.09
C TYR A 96 -2.49 -2.78 5.09
N ILE A 97 -3.67 -2.20 5.26
CA ILE A 97 -3.89 -0.76 5.37
C ILE A 97 -4.59 -0.51 6.70
N SER A 98 -4.06 0.43 7.44
CA SER A 98 -4.58 0.70 8.79
C SER A 98 -4.90 2.17 8.99
#